data_894490ccbde7d7ee15fd8f340b68de54
#
_entry.id   894490ccbde7d7ee15fd8f340b68de54
#
_cell.length_a   1.000
_cell.length_b   1.000
_cell.length_c   1.000
_cell.angle_alpha   90.00
_cell.angle_beta   90.00
_cell.angle_gamma   90.00
#
_symmetry.space_group_name_H-M   'P 1'
#
loop_
_entity.id
_entity.type
_entity.pdbx_description
1 polymer ?
#
loop_
_entity_poly.entity_id
_entity_poly.type
_entity_poly.pdbx_seq_one_letter_code
_entity_poly.pdbx_strand_id
1 'polypeptide(L)'
;MQRVSAPIRVLAVCLALSALSAFAAPPAAWAQFGFLAGAPPSLAPLVRSVAPVVVGIAVTEQGAPAPDTVPVIPGDSGGQHRAIPPVSQAAGSGFIIASNGMIVTNDHVIAGASRIVVTLNDGAQYPARVVGADDLTDIAVIKITSSQSLPVAHWANSNRAQVGDWVLAAGNPFALGNSFTLGIISAEGRDIGDGPFDHFLQLDAAINPGNSGGPAFDMAGDVIGINSAIVSPSGGSVGIGFAIPSNSARPIVAALIAHGAVPRGWLGVSVADPPGGSGGTNAGAQITGVEPSGPADEAGLESGDTVLSVDGKAVFGAAGLTRLIALIPPGTKVVLGVSKTKHIFYLPVIIDRRPVQLGE
;
A
#
# COMPACT_ATOMS: atom_id res chain seq x y z
N MET A 1 -84.10 -60.15 -18.11
CA MET A 1 -84.85 -58.89 -18.30
C MET A 1 -84.00 -57.76 -17.84
N GLN A 2 -83.46 -57.01 -18.79
CA GLN A 2 -83.69 -55.56 -18.98
C GLN A 2 -83.34 -54.73 -17.75
N ARG A 3 -82.54 -53.73 -17.76
CA ARG A 3 -82.12 -52.71 -18.68
C ARG A 3 -81.17 -51.79 -17.90
N VAL A 4 -80.18 -51.27 -18.51
CA VAL A 4 -79.99 -49.92 -19.08
C VAL A 4 -79.32 -49.01 -18.01
N SER A 5 -78.39 -48.28 -18.19
CA SER A 5 -77.49 -47.71 -19.23
C SER A 5 -76.60 -46.65 -18.61
N ALA A 6 -75.51 -46.42 -19.22
CA ALA A 6 -74.56 -45.31 -19.03
C ALA A 6 -75.22 -43.91 -19.01
N PRO A 7 -74.51 -42.79 -18.77
CA PRO A 7 -73.10 -42.52 -18.89
C PRO A 7 -72.54 -41.59 -17.75
N ILE A 8 -71.44 -41.87 -17.25
CA ILE A 8 -70.56 -40.89 -16.47
C ILE A 8 -69.14 -41.03 -17.00
N ARG A 9 -68.90 -40.48 -18.19
CA ARG A 9 -67.54 -40.42 -18.75
C ARG A 9 -67.16 -39.09 -19.40
N VAL A 10 -67.83 -37.99 -19.12
CA VAL A 10 -67.59 -36.70 -19.78
C VAL A 10 -67.12 -35.60 -18.76
N LEU A 11 -67.15 -35.85 -17.46
CA LEU A 11 -66.80 -34.81 -16.47
C LEU A 11 -65.38 -34.90 -15.89
N ALA A 12 -64.59 -35.88 -16.33
CA ALA A 12 -63.23 -36.09 -15.78
C ALA A 12 -62.11 -35.53 -16.64
N VAL A 13 -62.38 -34.95 -17.83
CA VAL A 13 -61.36 -34.43 -18.77
C VAL A 13 -61.19 -32.93 -18.66
N CYS A 14 -62.15 -32.19 -18.12
CA CYS A 14 -62.01 -30.71 -18.00
C CYS A 14 -61.31 -30.21 -16.71
N LEU A 15 -61.03 -31.08 -15.75
CA LEU A 15 -60.33 -30.71 -14.50
C LEU A 15 -58.81 -30.97 -14.51
N ALA A 16 -58.29 -31.61 -15.58
CA ALA A 16 -56.85 -31.90 -15.70
C ALA A 16 -56.05 -30.86 -16.51
N LEU A 17 -56.67 -29.85 -17.08
CA LEU A 17 -56.00 -28.82 -17.91
C LEU A 17 -55.85 -27.46 -17.21
N SER A 18 -56.30 -27.28 -15.99
CA SER A 18 -56.17 -26.01 -15.25
C SER A 18 -55.05 -26.05 -14.17
N ALA A 19 -54.29 -27.14 -14.06
CA ALA A 19 -53.18 -27.26 -13.07
C ALA A 19 -51.78 -27.05 -13.66
N LEU A 20 -51.64 -26.56 -14.90
CA LEU A 20 -50.33 -26.45 -15.56
C LEU A 20 -49.90 -24.99 -15.89
N SER A 21 -50.41 -23.99 -15.18
CA SER A 21 -50.04 -22.58 -15.42
C SER A 21 -49.59 -21.83 -14.17
N ALA A 22 -49.18 -22.56 -13.11
CA ALA A 22 -48.50 -21.97 -11.97
C ALA A 22 -47.01 -22.35 -11.99
N PHE A 23 -46.31 -22.19 -13.15
CA PHE A 23 -44.89 -22.09 -13.14
C PHE A 23 -44.55 -20.67 -12.67
N ALA A 24 -44.15 -20.62 -11.40
CA ALA A 24 -43.74 -19.48 -10.67
C ALA A 24 -42.84 -18.58 -11.50
N ALA A 25 -43.24 -17.30 -11.62
CA ALA A 25 -42.28 -16.24 -11.92
C ALA A 25 -41.12 -16.37 -10.94
N PRO A 26 -39.84 -16.30 -11.40
CA PRO A 26 -38.71 -16.31 -10.49
C PRO A 26 -38.90 -15.17 -9.49
N PRO A 27 -38.55 -15.40 -8.20
CA PRO A 27 -38.74 -14.38 -7.19
C PRO A 27 -38.03 -13.11 -7.65
N ALA A 28 -38.71 -11.97 -7.54
CA ALA A 28 -38.26 -10.64 -7.96
C ALA A 28 -36.89 -10.21 -7.32
N ALA A 29 -36.32 -11.01 -6.44
CA ALA A 29 -35.01 -10.83 -5.88
C ALA A 29 -33.84 -10.94 -6.89
N TRP A 30 -34.03 -11.60 -8.02
CA TRP A 30 -33.01 -11.69 -9.09
C TRP A 30 -33.03 -10.53 -10.07
N ALA A 31 -34.12 -9.76 -10.07
CA ALA A 31 -34.30 -8.62 -10.98
C ALA A 31 -33.57 -7.33 -10.48
N GLN A 32 -33.01 -7.34 -9.28
CA GLN A 32 -32.24 -6.20 -8.75
C GLN A 32 -30.73 -6.27 -9.09
N PHE A 33 -30.24 -7.39 -9.60
CA PHE A 33 -28.97 -7.42 -10.28
C PHE A 33 -29.20 -7.07 -11.75
N GLY A 34 -29.42 -5.79 -12.02
CA GLY A 34 -29.35 -5.22 -13.35
C GLY A 34 -27.91 -5.34 -13.86
N PHE A 35 -27.50 -6.56 -14.20
CA PHE A 35 -26.31 -6.78 -15.01
C PHE A 35 -26.57 -6.16 -16.36
N LEU A 36 -26.01 -5.00 -16.54
CA LEU A 36 -25.99 -4.18 -17.72
C LEU A 36 -25.77 -5.03 -18.97
N ALA A 37 -26.76 -5.13 -19.79
CA ALA A 37 -26.64 -5.58 -21.17
C ALA A 37 -25.83 -4.51 -21.94
N GLY A 38 -24.49 -4.56 -21.84
CA GLY A 38 -23.59 -3.67 -22.53
C GLY A 38 -22.15 -3.97 -22.10
N ALA A 39 -21.19 -3.72 -22.98
CA ALA A 39 -19.78 -3.71 -22.61
C ALA A 39 -19.55 -2.75 -21.44
N PRO A 40 -18.64 -3.04 -20.48
CA PRO A 40 -18.34 -2.11 -19.41
C PRO A 40 -17.93 -0.76 -20.01
N PRO A 41 -18.32 0.37 -19.40
CA PRO A 41 -17.98 1.69 -19.92
C PRO A 41 -16.47 1.84 -20.02
N SER A 42 -16.00 2.48 -21.10
CA SER A 42 -14.57 2.73 -21.27
C SER A 42 -14.03 3.62 -20.13
N LEU A 43 -12.92 3.24 -19.53
CA LEU A 43 -12.22 4.03 -18.51
C LEU A 43 -11.30 5.09 -19.13
N ALA A 44 -11.22 5.19 -20.45
CA ALA A 44 -10.36 6.16 -21.13
C ALA A 44 -10.61 7.63 -20.70
N PRO A 45 -11.83 8.10 -20.40
CA PRO A 45 -12.04 9.44 -19.84
C PRO A 45 -11.39 9.61 -18.47
N LEU A 46 -11.55 8.63 -17.56
CA LEU A 46 -10.93 8.65 -16.24
C LEU A 46 -9.40 8.63 -16.34
N VAL A 47 -8.84 7.72 -17.13
CA VAL A 47 -7.40 7.64 -17.38
C VAL A 47 -6.85 8.98 -17.86
N ARG A 48 -7.49 9.63 -18.84
CA ARG A 48 -7.07 10.95 -19.33
C ARG A 48 -7.09 12.04 -18.26
N SER A 49 -8.02 12.00 -17.33
CA SER A 49 -8.13 13.00 -16.26
C SER A 49 -7.05 12.82 -15.20
N VAL A 50 -6.68 11.57 -14.86
CA VAL A 50 -5.71 11.27 -13.78
C VAL A 50 -4.27 11.08 -14.29
N ALA A 51 -4.06 10.77 -15.56
CA ALA A 51 -2.72 10.57 -16.11
C ALA A 51 -1.74 11.74 -15.86
N PRO A 52 -2.15 13.02 -15.95
CA PRO A 52 -1.22 14.13 -15.76
C PRO A 52 -0.59 14.24 -14.36
N VAL A 53 -1.22 13.65 -13.31
CA VAL A 53 -0.68 13.73 -11.95
C VAL A 53 0.30 12.60 -11.64
N VAL A 54 0.35 11.53 -12.46
CA VAL A 54 1.22 10.37 -12.27
C VAL A 54 2.60 10.66 -12.85
N VAL A 55 3.64 10.37 -12.09
CA VAL A 55 5.03 10.61 -12.49
C VAL A 55 5.88 9.35 -12.36
N GLY A 56 6.90 9.23 -13.22
CA GLY A 56 7.97 8.26 -13.09
C GLY A 56 9.10 8.80 -12.22
N ILE A 57 9.70 7.95 -11.42
CA ILE A 57 10.84 8.27 -10.56
C ILE A 57 11.98 7.34 -10.90
N ALA A 58 13.13 7.92 -11.26
CA ALA A 58 14.37 7.22 -11.48
C ALA A 58 15.40 7.68 -10.45
N VAL A 59 16.10 6.73 -9.82
CA VAL A 59 17.12 7.02 -8.83
C VAL A 59 18.48 6.47 -9.27
N THR A 60 19.55 7.13 -8.86
CA THR A 60 20.92 6.64 -8.99
C THR A 60 21.46 6.42 -7.60
N GLU A 61 21.92 5.21 -7.30
CA GLU A 61 22.57 4.90 -6.04
C GLU A 61 24.04 5.27 -6.05
N GLN A 62 24.59 5.57 -4.87
CA GLN A 62 26.01 5.89 -4.72
C GLN A 62 26.85 4.62 -4.92
N GLY A 63 27.76 4.64 -5.91
CA GLY A 63 28.67 3.51 -6.17
C GLY A 63 28.14 2.41 -7.08
N ALA A 64 26.95 2.53 -7.65
CA ALA A 64 26.47 1.60 -8.65
C ALA A 64 27.33 1.68 -9.93
N PRO A 65 27.90 0.56 -10.42
CA PRO A 65 28.62 0.53 -11.69
C PRO A 65 27.67 0.91 -12.81
N ALA A 66 28.16 1.72 -13.77
CA ALA A 66 27.39 1.98 -14.99
C ALA A 66 27.07 0.64 -15.66
N PRO A 67 25.82 0.36 -16.07
CA PRO A 67 25.48 -0.90 -16.71
C PRO A 67 26.22 -1.01 -18.04
N ASP A 68 26.98 -2.08 -18.22
CA ASP A 68 27.77 -2.37 -19.44
C ASP A 68 26.91 -2.69 -20.67
N THR A 69 25.59 -2.82 -20.50
CA THR A 69 24.65 -3.16 -21.57
C THR A 69 23.34 -2.39 -21.45
N VAL A 70 23.00 -1.64 -22.50
CA VAL A 70 21.66 -1.03 -22.67
C VAL A 70 20.72 -2.14 -23.18
N PRO A 71 19.59 -2.44 -22.52
CA PRO A 71 18.61 -3.37 -23.07
C PRO A 71 18.07 -2.86 -24.40
N VAL A 72 18.28 -3.62 -25.48
CA VAL A 72 17.71 -3.33 -26.80
C VAL A 72 16.33 -3.97 -26.86
N ILE A 73 15.30 -3.17 -27.10
CA ILE A 73 13.96 -3.71 -27.39
C ILE A 73 13.98 -4.30 -28.80
N PRO A 74 13.78 -5.61 -29.02
CA PRO A 74 13.73 -6.18 -30.34
C PRO A 74 12.47 -5.70 -31.08
N GLY A 75 12.62 -5.06 -32.23
CA GLY A 75 11.50 -4.77 -33.13
C GLY A 75 11.42 -3.37 -33.76
N ASP A 76 12.30 -2.45 -33.39
CA ASP A 76 12.31 -1.12 -34.04
C ASP A 76 13.39 -1.07 -35.12
N SER A 77 13.00 -1.30 -36.35
CA SER A 77 13.88 -1.29 -37.55
C SER A 77 13.83 0.01 -38.31
N GLY A 78 13.66 1.13 -37.65
CA GLY A 78 13.62 2.42 -38.39
C GLY A 78 13.73 3.67 -37.54
N GLY A 79 14.94 4.12 -37.29
CA GLY A 79 15.22 5.52 -36.98
C GLY A 79 15.34 5.87 -35.51
N GLN A 80 16.49 6.40 -35.16
CA GLN A 80 16.89 7.03 -33.90
C GLN A 80 16.57 6.21 -32.64
N HIS A 81 17.48 5.32 -32.31
CA HIS A 81 17.53 4.68 -31.00
C HIS A 81 17.49 5.77 -29.92
N ARG A 82 16.33 5.96 -29.31
CA ARG A 82 16.23 6.72 -28.08
C ARG A 82 16.96 5.89 -27.04
N ALA A 83 18.21 6.23 -26.78
CA ALA A 83 18.97 5.59 -25.73
C ALA A 83 18.16 5.70 -24.45
N ILE A 84 17.73 4.56 -23.90
CA ILE A 84 17.24 4.51 -22.52
C ILE A 84 18.43 5.02 -21.71
N PRO A 85 18.28 6.08 -20.90
CA PRO A 85 19.39 6.56 -20.08
C PRO A 85 19.98 5.40 -19.30
N PRO A 86 21.30 5.37 -19.04
CA PRO A 86 21.92 4.29 -18.25
C PRO A 86 21.10 4.15 -16.95
N VAL A 87 20.54 2.95 -16.75
CA VAL A 87 19.49 2.68 -15.80
C VAL A 87 20.07 2.87 -14.41
N SER A 88 19.64 3.90 -13.74
CA SER A 88 19.56 3.92 -12.30
C SER A 88 18.87 2.63 -11.85
N GLN A 89 19.45 1.89 -10.91
CA GLN A 89 19.04 0.52 -10.56
C GLN A 89 17.66 0.42 -9.91
N ALA A 90 17.05 1.53 -9.54
CA ALA A 90 15.69 1.56 -9.03
C ALA A 90 14.82 2.53 -9.83
N ALA A 91 13.63 2.07 -10.17
CA ALA A 91 12.59 2.88 -10.81
C ALA A 91 11.28 2.65 -10.07
N GLY A 92 10.58 3.73 -9.80
CA GLY A 92 9.27 3.72 -9.17
C GLY A 92 8.37 4.77 -9.76
N SER A 93 7.29 5.03 -9.10
CA SER A 93 6.29 6.01 -9.47
C SER A 93 5.99 6.97 -8.33
N GLY A 94 5.28 8.01 -8.64
CA GLY A 94 4.74 8.95 -7.66
C GLY A 94 3.54 9.69 -8.22
N PHE A 95 3.01 10.61 -7.44
CA PHE A 95 1.96 11.50 -7.90
C PHE A 95 2.07 12.88 -7.27
N ILE A 96 1.68 13.89 -8.03
CA ILE A 96 1.79 15.30 -7.66
C ILE A 96 0.66 15.68 -6.73
N ILE A 97 0.97 16.18 -5.52
CA ILE A 97 0.01 16.57 -4.49
C ILE A 97 -0.12 18.09 -4.30
N ALA A 98 0.74 18.86 -4.93
CA ALA A 98 0.65 20.32 -4.91
C ALA A 98 1.20 20.91 -6.19
N SER A 99 0.58 22.00 -6.67
CA SER A 99 0.91 22.65 -7.94
C SER A 99 2.33 23.23 -8.00
N ASN A 100 2.95 23.42 -6.83
CA ASN A 100 4.34 23.85 -6.73
C ASN A 100 5.36 22.69 -6.88
N GLY A 101 4.91 21.43 -7.15
CA GLY A 101 5.76 20.29 -7.44
C GLY A 101 6.09 19.40 -6.25
N MET A 102 5.27 19.35 -5.19
CA MET A 102 5.34 18.31 -4.18
C MET A 102 4.78 17.00 -4.74
N ILE A 103 5.50 15.90 -4.51
CA ILE A 103 5.20 14.57 -5.04
C ILE A 103 5.30 13.58 -3.88
N VAL A 104 4.33 12.67 -3.80
CA VAL A 104 4.34 11.52 -2.91
C VAL A 104 4.85 10.30 -3.66
N THR A 105 5.63 9.48 -2.97
CA THR A 105 6.13 8.18 -3.43
C THR A 105 6.35 7.27 -2.20
N ASN A 106 6.87 6.06 -2.42
CA ASN A 106 7.34 5.21 -1.33
C ASN A 106 8.76 5.58 -0.89
N ASP A 107 9.08 5.31 0.38
CA ASP A 107 10.43 5.49 0.91
C ASP A 107 11.43 4.57 0.22
N HIS A 108 11.11 3.28 0.06
CA HIS A 108 11.98 2.31 -0.60
C HIS A 108 12.32 2.67 -2.04
N VAL A 109 11.51 3.51 -2.73
CA VAL A 109 11.79 3.99 -4.11
C VAL A 109 12.96 4.97 -4.12
N ILE A 110 13.17 5.72 -3.05
CA ILE A 110 14.18 6.78 -2.98
C ILE A 110 15.29 6.51 -1.96
N ALA A 111 15.19 5.42 -1.19
CA ALA A 111 16.18 5.05 -0.18
C ALA A 111 17.57 4.87 -0.82
N GLY A 112 18.62 5.46 -0.21
CA GLY A 112 20.00 5.38 -0.72
C GLY A 112 20.25 6.17 -2.03
N ALA A 113 19.28 6.94 -2.51
CA ALA A 113 19.42 7.69 -3.74
C ALA A 113 20.42 8.85 -3.62
N SER A 114 21.49 8.84 -4.43
CA SER A 114 22.39 9.97 -4.60
C SER A 114 21.82 11.02 -5.56
N ARG A 115 20.93 10.62 -6.46
CA ARG A 115 20.24 11.49 -7.40
C ARG A 115 18.85 10.95 -7.70
N ILE A 116 17.86 11.84 -7.72
CA ILE A 116 16.47 11.54 -8.07
C ILE A 116 16.08 12.38 -9.30
N VAL A 117 15.50 11.72 -10.30
CA VAL A 117 14.94 12.36 -11.49
C VAL A 117 13.47 11.97 -11.62
N VAL A 118 12.62 12.96 -11.71
CA VAL A 118 11.17 12.80 -11.93
C VAL A 118 10.86 13.06 -13.39
N THR A 119 10.12 12.14 -14.02
CA THR A 119 9.60 12.29 -15.38
C THR A 119 8.09 12.50 -15.32
N LEU A 120 7.63 13.63 -15.84
CA LEU A 120 6.19 13.94 -15.93
C LEU A 120 5.52 13.18 -17.08
N ASN A 121 4.19 13.20 -17.10
CA ASN A 121 3.39 12.52 -18.14
C ASN A 121 3.67 13.01 -19.57
N ASP A 122 4.11 14.26 -19.74
CA ASP A 122 4.52 14.83 -21.03
C ASP A 122 5.97 14.50 -21.45
N GLY A 123 6.70 13.76 -20.61
CA GLY A 123 8.09 13.37 -20.81
C GLY A 123 9.10 14.38 -20.29
N ALA A 124 8.68 15.51 -19.74
CA ALA A 124 9.59 16.48 -19.13
C ALA A 124 10.26 15.91 -17.89
N GLN A 125 11.57 16.13 -17.75
CA GLN A 125 12.38 15.60 -16.66
C GLN A 125 12.87 16.70 -15.73
N TYR A 126 12.79 16.46 -14.44
CA TYR A 126 13.19 17.39 -13.40
C TYR A 126 14.05 16.69 -12.35
N PRO A 127 15.16 17.31 -11.90
CA PRO A 127 15.82 16.85 -10.69
C PRO A 127 14.90 17.09 -9.49
N ALA A 128 14.88 16.12 -8.58
CA ALA A 128 14.09 16.22 -7.35
C ALA A 128 14.99 16.19 -6.13
N ARG A 129 14.52 16.81 -5.05
CA ARG A 129 15.11 16.70 -3.72
C ARG A 129 14.15 16.04 -2.75
N VAL A 130 14.64 15.30 -1.79
CA VAL A 130 13.86 14.76 -0.70
C VAL A 130 13.39 15.90 0.20
N VAL A 131 12.12 15.90 0.55
CA VAL A 131 11.51 16.80 1.54
C VAL A 131 11.49 16.10 2.89
N GLY A 132 11.14 14.82 2.90
CA GLY A 132 11.14 13.95 4.06
C GLY A 132 10.75 12.53 3.69
N ALA A 133 11.10 11.58 4.54
CA ALA A 133 10.81 10.17 4.38
C ALA A 133 10.52 9.52 5.74
N ASP A 134 9.72 8.46 5.74
CA ASP A 134 9.37 7.66 6.92
C ASP A 134 9.40 6.18 6.52
N ASP A 135 10.49 5.51 6.83
CA ASP A 135 10.74 4.10 6.54
C ASP A 135 9.74 3.15 7.23
N LEU A 136 9.20 3.54 8.40
CA LEU A 136 8.23 2.72 9.13
C LEU A 136 6.86 2.63 8.46
N THR A 137 6.52 3.58 7.60
CA THR A 137 5.25 3.59 6.85
C THR A 137 5.47 3.50 5.34
N ASP A 138 6.74 3.42 4.91
CA ASP A 138 7.13 3.36 3.50
C ASP A 138 6.58 4.54 2.69
N ILE A 139 6.63 5.76 3.25
CA ILE A 139 6.15 6.98 2.58
C ILE A 139 7.26 8.03 2.50
N ALA A 140 7.43 8.61 1.33
CA ALA A 140 8.32 9.74 1.10
C ALA A 140 7.63 10.88 0.36
N VAL A 141 8.14 12.09 0.59
CA VAL A 141 7.78 13.30 -0.15
C VAL A 141 9.04 13.86 -0.79
N ILE A 142 8.96 14.08 -2.09
CA ILE A 142 10.01 14.72 -2.88
C ILE A 142 9.49 15.99 -3.52
N LYS A 143 10.39 16.85 -3.96
CA LYS A 143 10.08 18.15 -4.53
C LYS A 143 10.83 18.39 -5.82
N ILE A 144 10.10 18.74 -6.89
CA ILE A 144 10.65 19.29 -8.13
C ILE A 144 10.40 20.81 -8.21
N THR A 145 11.19 21.51 -9.00
CA THR A 145 10.96 22.93 -9.32
C THR A 145 10.56 23.05 -10.78
N SER A 146 9.31 23.46 -11.02
CA SER A 146 8.77 23.74 -12.35
C SER A 146 8.45 25.21 -12.48
N SER A 147 8.64 25.78 -13.67
CA SER A 147 8.20 27.15 -14.01
C SER A 147 6.69 27.23 -14.26
N GLN A 148 6.03 26.07 -14.43
CA GLN A 148 4.59 25.98 -14.68
C GLN A 148 3.87 25.42 -13.46
N SER A 149 2.61 25.80 -13.29
CA SER A 149 1.71 25.18 -12.31
C SER A 149 1.42 23.75 -12.74
N LEU A 150 1.64 22.80 -11.83
CA LEU A 150 1.44 21.38 -12.11
C LEU A 150 0.03 20.91 -11.74
N PRO A 151 -0.51 19.89 -12.41
CA PRO A 151 -1.76 19.24 -12.04
C PRO A 151 -1.60 18.59 -10.66
N VAL A 152 -2.70 18.49 -9.91
CA VAL A 152 -2.70 18.00 -8.52
C VAL A 152 -3.69 16.85 -8.37
N ALA A 153 -3.24 15.77 -7.75
CA ALA A 153 -4.10 14.67 -7.35
C ALA A 153 -4.90 15.04 -6.09
N HIS A 154 -6.16 14.62 -6.04
CA HIS A 154 -7.01 14.76 -4.86
C HIS A 154 -7.03 13.47 -4.05
N TRP A 155 -7.16 13.59 -2.73
CA TRP A 155 -7.22 12.44 -1.83
C TRP A 155 -8.67 12.01 -1.60
N ALA A 156 -8.97 10.75 -1.83
CA ALA A 156 -10.20 10.11 -1.39
C ALA A 156 -10.19 9.85 0.15
N ASN A 157 -11.33 9.44 0.66
CA ASN A 157 -11.45 8.94 2.03
C ASN A 157 -11.45 7.40 2.01
N SER A 158 -10.30 6.79 2.29
CA SER A 158 -10.14 5.33 2.25
C SER A 158 -10.96 4.59 3.32
N ASN A 159 -11.47 5.26 4.37
CA ASN A 159 -12.39 4.61 5.33
C ASN A 159 -13.80 4.37 4.74
N ARG A 160 -14.08 4.86 3.54
CA ARG A 160 -15.32 4.60 2.79
C ARG A 160 -15.17 3.52 1.75
N ALA A 161 -13.93 3.11 1.49
CA ALA A 161 -13.63 2.02 0.58
C ALA A 161 -14.25 0.72 1.10
N GLN A 162 -14.75 -0.10 0.19
CA GLN A 162 -15.35 -1.39 0.52
C GLN A 162 -14.76 -2.48 -0.36
N VAL A 163 -14.69 -3.68 0.18
CA VAL A 163 -14.34 -4.87 -0.61
C VAL A 163 -15.34 -5.00 -1.77
N GLY A 164 -14.81 -5.07 -2.99
CA GLY A 164 -15.59 -5.09 -4.23
C GLY A 164 -15.62 -3.76 -4.98
N ASP A 165 -15.19 -2.65 -4.37
CA ASP A 165 -15.09 -1.38 -5.08
C ASP A 165 -13.99 -1.42 -6.14
N TRP A 166 -14.27 -0.83 -7.30
CA TRP A 166 -13.31 -0.71 -8.38
C TRP A 166 -12.15 0.21 -8.01
N VAL A 167 -10.95 -0.19 -8.39
CA VAL A 167 -9.72 0.58 -8.20
C VAL A 167 -8.90 0.61 -9.49
N LEU A 168 -8.39 1.79 -9.83
CA LEU A 168 -7.48 2.02 -10.95
C LEU A 168 -6.08 2.28 -10.39
N ALA A 169 -5.21 1.28 -10.42
CA ALA A 169 -3.82 1.45 -10.03
C ALA A 169 -3.02 2.06 -11.19
N ALA A 170 -2.15 3.00 -10.88
CA ALA A 170 -1.34 3.71 -11.85
C ALA A 170 0.14 3.73 -11.45
N GLY A 171 1.00 3.77 -12.45
CA GLY A 171 2.43 3.99 -12.33
C GLY A 171 3.03 4.45 -13.64
N ASN A 172 4.31 4.81 -13.61
CA ASN A 172 5.09 5.15 -14.80
C ASN A 172 6.42 4.38 -14.76
N PRO A 173 6.35 3.05 -14.93
CA PRO A 173 7.50 2.19 -14.82
C PRO A 173 8.54 2.55 -15.88
N PHE A 174 9.79 2.71 -15.47
CA PHE A 174 10.94 2.98 -16.35
C PHE A 174 10.80 4.26 -17.21
N ALA A 175 9.94 5.22 -16.83
CA ALA A 175 9.65 6.42 -17.60
C ALA A 175 9.24 6.13 -19.07
N LEU A 176 8.69 4.94 -19.34
CA LEU A 176 8.19 4.55 -20.66
C LEU A 176 6.80 5.11 -20.98
N GLY A 177 6.19 5.79 -20.03
CA GLY A 177 4.82 6.32 -20.05
C GLY A 177 3.98 5.70 -18.95
N ASN A 178 2.85 6.36 -18.67
CA ASN A 178 1.94 5.89 -17.62
C ASN A 178 1.29 4.55 -17.98
N SER A 179 1.27 3.64 -17.03
CA SER A 179 0.57 2.36 -17.08
C SER A 179 -0.58 2.38 -16.09
N PHE A 180 -1.73 1.84 -16.50
CA PHE A 180 -2.94 1.76 -15.68
C PHE A 180 -3.45 0.34 -15.65
N THR A 181 -3.78 -0.16 -14.47
CA THR A 181 -4.38 -1.47 -14.27
C THR A 181 -5.65 -1.35 -13.46
N LEU A 182 -6.70 -2.03 -13.89
CA LEU A 182 -7.99 -2.04 -13.23
C LEU A 182 -8.15 -3.31 -12.40
N GLY A 183 -8.74 -3.17 -11.24
CA GLY A 183 -9.12 -4.26 -10.35
C GLY A 183 -10.14 -3.81 -9.33
N ILE A 184 -10.24 -4.57 -8.24
CA ILE A 184 -11.09 -4.25 -7.09
C ILE A 184 -10.29 -4.25 -5.79
N ILE A 185 -10.86 -3.67 -4.76
CA ILE A 185 -10.40 -3.87 -3.38
C ILE A 185 -10.81 -5.28 -2.97
N SER A 186 -9.84 -6.15 -2.75
CA SER A 186 -10.06 -7.57 -2.40
C SER A 186 -10.17 -7.79 -0.90
N ALA A 187 -9.52 -6.94 -0.09
CA ALA A 187 -9.57 -6.95 1.37
C ALA A 187 -9.06 -5.63 1.94
N GLU A 188 -9.37 -5.38 3.22
CA GLU A 188 -8.92 -4.23 3.98
C GLU A 188 -8.15 -4.67 5.23
N GLY A 189 -7.26 -3.80 5.75
CA GLY A 189 -6.56 -4.02 6.99
C GLY A 189 -5.56 -5.17 6.97
N ARG A 190 -4.96 -5.47 5.81
CA ARG A 190 -3.97 -6.53 5.69
C ARG A 190 -2.67 -6.16 6.38
N ASP A 191 -2.21 -7.08 7.22
CA ASP A 191 -0.87 -7.11 7.79
C ASP A 191 -0.09 -8.17 7.00
N ILE A 192 1.01 -7.77 6.37
CA ILE A 192 1.84 -8.65 5.52
C ILE A 192 3.24 -8.86 6.11
N GLY A 193 3.51 -8.26 7.27
CA GLY A 193 4.79 -8.36 7.97
C GLY A 193 5.88 -7.50 7.37
N ASP A 194 5.54 -6.50 6.57
CA ASP A 194 6.49 -5.57 5.93
C ASP A 194 6.90 -4.44 6.87
N GLY A 195 6.03 -4.09 7.84
CA GLY A 195 6.32 -3.05 8.81
C GLY A 195 5.40 -3.02 10.03
N PRO A 196 5.77 -2.21 11.04
CA PRO A 196 4.98 -2.13 12.27
C PRO A 196 3.63 -1.42 12.09
N PHE A 197 3.43 -0.74 10.98
CA PHE A 197 2.20 0.01 10.66
C PHE A 197 1.39 -0.60 9.51
N ASP A 198 1.61 -1.87 9.22
CA ASP A 198 0.88 -2.59 8.20
C ASP A 198 -0.64 -2.50 8.42
N HIS A 199 -1.32 -1.93 7.45
CA HIS A 199 -2.78 -1.82 7.39
C HIS A 199 -3.19 -1.53 5.96
N PHE A 200 -2.86 -2.47 5.05
CA PHE A 200 -3.00 -2.25 3.62
C PHE A 200 -4.42 -2.52 3.11
N LEU A 201 -4.77 -1.82 2.01
CA LEU A 201 -5.80 -2.27 1.08
C LEU A 201 -5.18 -3.35 0.19
N GLN A 202 -5.78 -4.52 0.12
CA GLN A 202 -5.41 -5.54 -0.84
C GLN A 202 -6.16 -5.32 -2.15
N LEU A 203 -5.45 -5.34 -3.27
CA LEU A 203 -5.98 -5.08 -4.61
C LEU A 203 -5.69 -6.28 -5.51
N ASP A 204 -6.59 -6.60 -6.43
CA ASP A 204 -6.32 -7.56 -7.51
C ASP A 204 -5.88 -6.87 -8.81
N ALA A 205 -5.90 -5.53 -8.86
CA ALA A 205 -5.26 -4.77 -9.92
C ALA A 205 -3.78 -5.18 -10.04
N ALA A 206 -3.28 -5.38 -11.25
CA ALA A 206 -1.92 -5.83 -11.46
C ALA A 206 -0.91 -4.75 -11.01
N ILE A 207 -0.24 -4.99 -9.89
CA ILE A 207 0.89 -4.21 -9.42
C ILE A 207 2.17 -4.95 -9.81
N ASN A 208 3.10 -4.24 -10.44
CA ASN A 208 4.38 -4.78 -10.87
C ASN A 208 5.51 -3.82 -10.47
N PRO A 209 6.77 -4.26 -10.48
CA PRO A 209 7.92 -3.38 -10.27
C PRO A 209 7.83 -2.12 -11.14
N GLY A 210 7.96 -0.95 -10.51
CA GLY A 210 7.78 0.36 -11.14
C GLY A 210 6.44 1.04 -10.86
N ASN A 211 5.40 0.32 -10.39
CA ASN A 211 4.15 0.96 -9.92
C ASN A 211 4.23 1.43 -8.46
N SER A 212 5.22 0.95 -7.68
CA SER A 212 5.44 1.34 -6.28
C SER A 212 5.58 2.86 -6.16
N GLY A 213 4.90 3.45 -5.19
CA GLY A 213 4.78 4.89 -4.97
C GLY A 213 3.73 5.59 -5.84
N GLY A 214 3.23 4.92 -6.88
CA GLY A 214 2.14 5.42 -7.71
C GLY A 214 0.79 5.38 -7.00
N PRO A 215 -0.21 6.13 -7.50
CA PRO A 215 -1.53 6.20 -6.88
C PRO A 215 -2.41 5.02 -7.25
N ALA A 216 -3.24 4.58 -6.30
CA ALA A 216 -4.45 3.82 -6.54
C ALA A 216 -5.63 4.79 -6.49
N PHE A 217 -6.38 4.93 -7.59
CA PHE A 217 -7.52 5.82 -7.72
C PHE A 217 -8.83 5.07 -7.53
N ASP A 218 -9.82 5.74 -6.95
CA ASP A 218 -11.21 5.33 -7.05
C ASP A 218 -11.81 5.72 -8.42
N MET A 219 -13.07 5.40 -8.65
CA MET A 219 -13.76 5.72 -9.92
C MET A 219 -14.12 7.20 -10.07
N ALA A 220 -13.94 8.03 -9.04
CA ALA A 220 -14.04 9.48 -9.16
C ALA A 220 -12.72 10.11 -9.62
N GLY A 221 -11.61 9.36 -9.58
CA GLY A 221 -10.26 9.83 -9.91
C GLY A 221 -9.51 10.40 -8.70
N ASP A 222 -10.00 10.13 -7.49
CA ASP A 222 -9.35 10.54 -6.26
C ASP A 222 -8.46 9.40 -5.73
N VAL A 223 -7.33 9.75 -5.09
CA VAL A 223 -6.34 8.79 -4.58
C VAL A 223 -6.86 8.12 -3.31
N ILE A 224 -7.17 6.83 -3.39
CA ILE A 224 -7.61 6.01 -2.28
C ILE A 224 -6.45 5.34 -1.55
N GLY A 225 -5.29 5.21 -2.20
CA GLY A 225 -4.09 4.63 -1.62
C GLY A 225 -2.83 4.86 -2.45
N ILE A 226 -1.68 4.45 -1.90
CA ILE A 226 -0.37 4.47 -2.54
C ILE A 226 0.02 3.02 -2.80
N ASN A 227 0.26 2.64 -4.07
CA ASN A 227 0.75 1.30 -4.40
C ASN A 227 2.11 1.08 -3.72
N SER A 228 2.28 0.00 -2.97
CA SER A 228 3.52 -0.23 -2.20
C SER A 228 4.12 -1.59 -2.53
N ALA A 229 3.44 -2.68 -2.25
CA ALA A 229 4.01 -4.02 -2.27
C ALA A 229 3.17 -5.01 -3.08
N ILE A 230 3.77 -6.15 -3.40
CA ILE A 230 3.09 -7.35 -3.92
C ILE A 230 3.51 -8.57 -3.11
N VAL A 231 2.62 -9.54 -2.97
CA VAL A 231 3.01 -10.91 -2.60
C VAL A 231 3.06 -11.73 -3.86
N SER A 232 4.26 -12.19 -4.22
CA SER A 232 4.48 -12.92 -5.47
C SER A 232 5.59 -13.96 -5.35
N PRO A 233 5.33 -15.22 -5.72
CA PRO A 233 6.39 -16.24 -5.80
C PRO A 233 7.38 -16.02 -6.95
N SER A 234 6.99 -15.25 -7.98
CA SER A 234 7.76 -15.07 -9.22
C SER A 234 8.31 -13.67 -9.42
N GLY A 235 8.00 -12.72 -8.50
CA GLY A 235 8.37 -11.31 -8.62
C GLY A 235 7.44 -10.47 -9.51
N GLY A 236 6.51 -11.07 -10.24
CA GLY A 236 5.47 -10.37 -11.01
C GLY A 236 4.10 -10.47 -10.34
N SER A 237 3.13 -9.68 -10.80
CA SER A 237 1.78 -9.69 -10.25
C SER A 237 1.09 -11.04 -10.45
N VAL A 238 0.49 -11.54 -9.36
CA VAL A 238 -0.41 -12.70 -9.36
C VAL A 238 -1.82 -12.32 -8.89
N GLY A 239 -2.17 -11.03 -8.94
CA GLY A 239 -3.45 -10.52 -8.45
C GLY A 239 -3.49 -10.29 -6.93
N ILE A 240 -2.33 -10.15 -6.28
CA ILE A 240 -2.21 -9.84 -4.86
C ILE A 240 -1.27 -8.64 -4.71
N GLY A 241 -1.84 -7.45 -4.82
CA GLY A 241 -1.16 -6.17 -4.61
C GLY A 241 -1.63 -5.50 -3.34
N PHE A 242 -0.84 -4.57 -2.81
CA PHE A 242 -1.11 -3.84 -1.58
C PHE A 242 -0.91 -2.35 -1.80
N ALA A 243 -1.83 -1.56 -1.22
CA ALA A 243 -1.73 -0.11 -1.23
C ALA A 243 -1.89 0.44 0.19
N ILE A 244 -1.06 1.43 0.54
CA ILE A 244 -1.16 2.17 1.79
C ILE A 244 -2.42 3.05 1.72
N PRO A 245 -3.41 2.92 2.63
CA PRO A 245 -4.65 3.68 2.56
C PRO A 245 -4.42 5.20 2.66
N SER A 246 -5.17 5.98 1.90
CA SER A 246 -5.04 7.44 1.87
C SER A 246 -5.18 8.10 3.25
N ASN A 247 -6.09 7.59 4.11
CA ASN A 247 -6.28 8.13 5.46
C ASN A 247 -5.10 7.85 6.40
N SER A 248 -4.35 6.77 6.17
CA SER A 248 -3.09 6.49 6.85
C SER A 248 -1.96 7.36 6.30
N ALA A 249 -1.90 7.55 4.98
CA ALA A 249 -0.83 8.28 4.30
C ALA A 249 -0.89 9.81 4.55
N ARG A 250 -2.06 10.42 4.51
CA ARG A 250 -2.22 11.89 4.59
C ARG A 250 -1.57 12.55 5.80
N PRO A 251 -1.75 12.07 7.05
CA PRO A 251 -1.09 12.67 8.22
C PRO A 251 0.43 12.52 8.17
N ILE A 252 0.94 11.40 7.63
CA ILE A 252 2.37 11.17 7.43
C ILE A 252 2.93 12.18 6.43
N VAL A 253 2.32 12.30 5.25
CA VAL A 253 2.69 13.27 4.21
C VAL A 253 2.69 14.69 4.77
N ALA A 254 1.67 15.07 5.56
CA ALA A 254 1.61 16.39 6.18
C ALA A 254 2.78 16.63 7.16
N ALA A 255 3.13 15.62 7.98
CA ALA A 255 4.27 15.70 8.91
C ALA A 255 5.60 15.81 8.15
N LEU A 256 5.79 15.03 7.08
CA LEU A 256 6.99 15.09 6.23
C LEU A 256 7.16 16.46 5.57
N ILE A 257 6.07 17.06 5.09
CA ILE A 257 6.11 18.42 4.51
C ILE A 257 6.46 19.48 5.56
N ALA A 258 5.89 19.37 6.75
CA ALA A 258 6.05 20.38 7.80
C ALA A 258 7.40 20.29 8.53
N HIS A 259 7.92 19.09 8.72
CA HIS A 259 9.02 18.81 9.62
C HIS A 259 10.19 18.05 9.00
N GLY A 260 10.04 17.57 7.77
CA GLY A 260 11.03 16.72 7.10
C GLY A 260 11.06 15.27 7.61
N ALA A 261 10.39 14.98 8.69
CA ALA A 261 10.32 13.65 9.31
C ALA A 261 9.02 13.51 10.10
N VAL A 262 8.59 12.26 10.36
CA VAL A 262 7.53 11.96 11.31
C VAL A 262 8.14 11.89 12.71
N PRO A 263 7.69 12.70 13.67
CA PRO A 263 8.18 12.57 15.04
C PRO A 263 7.78 11.21 15.61
N ARG A 264 8.77 10.33 15.79
CA ARG A 264 8.59 8.96 16.31
C ARG A 264 9.34 8.80 17.63
N GLY A 265 8.72 8.09 18.56
CA GLY A 265 9.41 7.61 19.74
C GLY A 265 10.47 6.57 19.37
N TRP A 266 11.55 6.54 20.13
CA TRP A 266 12.67 5.63 19.94
C TRP A 266 13.18 5.08 21.26
N LEU A 267 13.40 3.78 21.29
CA LEU A 267 13.90 3.07 22.48
C LEU A 267 15.40 2.76 22.36
N GLY A 268 15.95 2.72 21.14
CA GLY A 268 17.36 2.36 20.91
C GLY A 268 17.63 0.86 21.02
N VAL A 269 16.74 0.03 20.44
CA VAL A 269 16.91 -1.42 20.42
C VAL A 269 16.67 -1.99 19.03
N SER A 270 17.38 -3.07 18.72
CA SER A 270 17.00 -4.01 17.67
C SER A 270 16.22 -5.14 18.32
N VAL A 271 15.14 -5.58 17.67
CA VAL A 271 14.24 -6.59 18.23
C VAL A 271 13.88 -7.68 17.22
N ALA A 272 13.55 -8.85 17.73
CA ALA A 272 13.04 -9.98 16.95
C ALA A 272 11.89 -10.65 17.72
N ASP A 273 11.12 -11.46 17.01
CA ASP A 273 10.14 -12.32 17.66
C ASP A 273 10.85 -13.40 18.47
N PRO A 274 10.40 -13.71 19.69
CA PRO A 274 10.99 -14.79 20.49
C PRO A 274 10.88 -16.14 19.79
N PRO A 275 11.87 -17.05 19.95
CA PRO A 275 11.82 -18.40 19.39
C PRO A 275 10.53 -19.13 19.82
N GLY A 276 9.76 -19.62 18.85
CA GLY A 276 8.48 -20.33 19.09
C GLY A 276 7.25 -19.43 19.24
N GLY A 277 7.41 -18.11 19.16
CA GLY A 277 6.31 -17.14 19.04
C GLY A 277 6.00 -16.89 17.57
N SER A 278 4.98 -17.51 17.01
CA SER A 278 4.39 -17.03 15.75
C SER A 278 3.53 -15.81 16.03
N GLY A 279 3.61 -14.80 15.16
CA GLY A 279 2.94 -13.50 15.32
C GLY A 279 1.50 -13.63 15.84
N GLY A 280 1.22 -12.89 16.92
CA GLY A 280 -0.10 -12.88 17.58
C GLY A 280 -0.18 -13.48 18.97
N THR A 281 0.87 -14.09 19.50
CA THR A 281 0.92 -14.52 20.91
C THR A 281 1.54 -13.44 21.80
N ASN A 282 1.09 -13.33 23.08
CA ASN A 282 1.67 -12.44 24.12
C ASN A 282 3.12 -12.82 24.49
N ALA A 283 3.94 -13.18 23.51
CA ALA A 283 5.31 -13.66 23.74
C ALA A 283 6.30 -12.52 24.00
N GLY A 284 5.89 -11.25 23.84
CA GLY A 284 6.77 -10.09 23.92
C GLY A 284 7.65 -9.91 22.69
N ALA A 285 8.64 -9.02 22.78
CA ALA A 285 9.67 -8.79 21.76
C ALA A 285 11.05 -9.02 22.40
N GLN A 286 11.87 -9.87 21.78
CA GLN A 286 13.22 -10.14 22.25
C GLN A 286 14.18 -9.07 21.74
N ILE A 287 14.98 -8.48 22.62
CA ILE A 287 16.06 -7.54 22.29
C ILE A 287 17.21 -8.34 21.69
N THR A 288 17.63 -7.99 20.47
CA THR A 288 18.79 -8.57 19.79
C THR A 288 20.01 -7.67 19.80
N GLY A 289 19.78 -6.35 20.02
CA GLY A 289 20.83 -5.35 20.15
C GLY A 289 20.34 -4.14 20.91
N VAL A 290 21.24 -3.43 21.56
CA VAL A 290 20.99 -2.18 22.27
C VAL A 290 21.96 -1.14 21.73
N GLU A 291 21.44 0.04 21.39
CA GLU A 291 22.24 1.17 20.91
C GLU A 291 22.96 1.82 22.10
N PRO A 292 24.30 1.94 22.04
CA PRO A 292 25.05 2.59 23.10
C PRO A 292 24.60 4.02 23.39
N SER A 293 24.45 4.36 24.68
CA SER A 293 23.94 5.66 25.14
C SER A 293 22.51 5.98 24.67
N GLY A 294 21.76 5.00 24.18
CA GLY A 294 20.34 5.15 23.88
C GLY A 294 19.46 4.93 25.11
N PRO A 295 18.16 5.23 25.03
CA PRO A 295 17.21 5.09 26.14
C PRO A 295 17.20 3.70 26.79
N ALA A 296 17.35 2.66 25.99
CA ALA A 296 17.39 1.27 26.46
C ALA A 296 18.67 0.97 27.25
N ASP A 297 19.82 1.44 26.77
CA ASP A 297 21.11 1.29 27.41
C ASP A 297 21.11 2.01 28.76
N GLU A 298 20.66 3.26 28.81
CA GLU A 298 20.53 4.04 30.04
C GLU A 298 19.60 3.39 31.07
N ALA A 299 18.58 2.66 30.60
CA ALA A 299 17.64 1.91 31.45
C ALA A 299 18.19 0.53 31.87
N GLY A 300 19.36 0.12 31.37
CA GLY A 300 19.98 -1.17 31.71
C GLY A 300 19.33 -2.36 31.01
N LEU A 301 18.78 -2.15 29.82
CA LEU A 301 18.33 -3.25 28.94
C LEU A 301 19.54 -3.87 28.23
N GLU A 302 19.45 -5.17 28.00
CA GLU A 302 20.54 -5.95 27.40
C GLU A 302 19.99 -6.85 26.28
N SER A 303 20.89 -7.25 25.36
CA SER A 303 20.57 -8.27 24.38
C SER A 303 20.18 -9.58 25.05
N GLY A 304 19.08 -10.20 24.62
CA GLY A 304 18.49 -11.39 25.23
C GLY A 304 17.30 -11.10 26.15
N ASP A 305 17.15 -9.87 26.63
CA ASP A 305 15.95 -9.46 27.37
C ASP A 305 14.70 -9.53 26.49
N THR A 306 13.52 -9.74 27.11
CA THR A 306 12.25 -9.75 26.39
C THR A 306 11.31 -8.69 26.95
N VAL A 307 10.91 -7.73 26.13
CA VAL A 307 9.92 -6.70 26.50
C VAL A 307 8.53 -7.30 26.37
N LEU A 308 7.79 -7.39 27.49
CA LEU A 308 6.46 -7.99 27.57
C LEU A 308 5.33 -6.95 27.54
N SER A 309 5.62 -5.72 28.03
CA SER A 309 4.63 -4.64 28.07
C SER A 309 5.26 -3.26 28.04
N VAL A 310 4.48 -2.26 27.58
CA VAL A 310 4.78 -0.82 27.63
C VAL A 310 3.60 -0.14 28.32
N ASP A 311 3.82 0.49 29.47
CA ASP A 311 2.76 1.10 30.32
C ASP A 311 1.59 0.13 30.57
N GLY A 312 1.88 -1.15 30.81
CA GLY A 312 0.89 -2.19 31.03
C GLY A 312 0.20 -2.73 29.78
N LYS A 313 0.41 -2.11 28.60
CA LYS A 313 -0.06 -2.65 27.31
C LYS A 313 0.83 -3.81 26.88
N ALA A 314 0.22 -4.96 26.62
CA ALA A 314 0.95 -6.14 26.17
C ALA A 314 1.64 -5.91 24.82
N VAL A 315 2.86 -6.45 24.69
CA VAL A 315 3.65 -6.46 23.47
C VAL A 315 3.41 -7.76 22.71
N PHE A 316 3.05 -7.65 21.45
CA PHE A 316 2.82 -8.77 20.54
C PHE A 316 3.91 -8.78 19.46
N GLY A 317 5.03 -9.40 19.74
CA GLY A 317 6.16 -9.51 18.83
C GLY A 317 6.94 -8.21 18.62
N ALA A 318 7.95 -8.28 17.76
CA ALA A 318 8.86 -7.18 17.43
C ALA A 318 8.13 -5.98 16.81
N ALA A 319 7.26 -6.22 15.82
CA ALA A 319 6.47 -5.19 15.17
C ALA A 319 5.54 -4.48 16.17
N GLY A 320 4.93 -5.24 17.10
CA GLY A 320 4.08 -4.69 18.16
C GLY A 320 4.82 -3.76 19.10
N LEU A 321 6.04 -4.11 19.52
CA LEU A 321 6.88 -3.23 20.34
C LEU A 321 7.26 -1.96 19.56
N THR A 322 7.75 -2.11 18.34
CA THR A 322 8.13 -0.97 17.48
C THR A 322 6.96 -0.01 17.27
N ARG A 323 5.76 -0.54 16.99
CA ARG A 323 4.53 0.27 16.85
C ARG A 323 4.19 1.03 18.14
N LEU A 324 4.21 0.34 19.30
CA LEU A 324 3.88 0.97 20.58
C LEU A 324 4.85 2.11 20.91
N ILE A 325 6.17 1.87 20.77
CA ILE A 325 7.20 2.87 21.04
C ILE A 325 7.12 4.05 20.05
N ALA A 326 6.99 3.77 18.76
CA ALA A 326 6.95 4.80 17.72
C ALA A 326 5.76 5.77 17.84
N LEU A 327 4.66 5.35 18.49
CA LEU A 327 3.50 6.20 18.74
C LEU A 327 3.63 7.05 20.01
N ILE A 328 4.65 6.84 20.84
CA ILE A 328 4.89 7.61 22.05
C ILE A 328 5.64 8.89 21.68
N PRO A 329 5.18 10.08 22.11
CA PRO A 329 5.92 11.31 21.88
C PRO A 329 7.31 11.26 22.52
N PRO A 330 8.37 11.72 21.82
CA PRO A 330 9.70 11.86 22.41
C PRO A 330 9.69 12.69 23.71
N GLY A 331 10.51 12.31 24.67
CA GLY A 331 10.56 12.91 26.02
C GLY A 331 9.57 12.30 27.01
N THR A 332 8.67 11.42 26.56
CA THR A 332 7.69 10.75 27.44
C THR A 332 8.35 9.65 28.24
N LYS A 333 8.12 9.63 29.57
CA LYS A 333 8.54 8.55 30.46
C LYS A 333 7.50 7.42 30.42
N VAL A 334 7.94 6.20 30.15
CA VAL A 334 7.14 4.96 30.14
C VAL A 334 7.71 3.93 31.10
N VAL A 335 6.93 2.91 31.43
CA VAL A 335 7.36 1.76 32.21
C VAL A 335 7.32 0.51 31.33
N LEU A 336 8.50 -0.08 31.11
CA LEU A 336 8.60 -1.35 30.37
C LEU A 336 8.52 -2.53 31.35
N GLY A 337 7.65 -3.51 31.07
CA GLY A 337 7.68 -4.81 31.73
C GLY A 337 8.63 -5.73 30.94
N VAL A 338 9.74 -6.09 31.55
CA VAL A 338 10.85 -6.81 30.90
C VAL A 338 11.12 -8.12 31.61
N SER A 339 11.22 -9.21 30.85
CA SER A 339 11.67 -10.51 31.34
C SER A 339 13.17 -10.62 31.17
N LYS A 340 13.89 -10.74 32.30
CA LYS A 340 15.32 -11.05 32.38
C LYS A 340 15.49 -12.36 33.15
N THR A 341 16.13 -13.36 32.59
CA THR A 341 16.41 -14.65 33.26
C THR A 341 15.19 -15.27 34.00
N LYS A 342 14.01 -15.21 33.37
CA LYS A 342 12.70 -15.68 33.89
C LYS A 342 12.08 -14.85 35.02
N HIS A 343 12.63 -13.71 35.38
CA HIS A 343 12.04 -12.76 36.31
C HIS A 343 11.52 -11.54 35.52
N ILE A 344 10.42 -10.97 35.99
CA ILE A 344 9.84 -9.77 35.37
C ILE A 344 10.28 -8.55 36.20
N PHE A 345 10.85 -7.57 35.51
CA PHE A 345 11.24 -6.28 36.05
C PHE A 345 10.41 -5.18 35.39
N TYR A 346 10.18 -4.10 36.12
CA TYR A 346 9.53 -2.91 35.60
C TYR A 346 10.52 -1.76 35.56
N LEU A 347 10.93 -1.39 34.35
CA LEU A 347 12.00 -0.42 34.13
C LEU A 347 11.40 0.89 33.60
N PRO A 348 11.61 2.02 34.29
CA PRO A 348 11.23 3.32 33.78
C PRO A 348 12.22 3.75 32.68
N VAL A 349 11.71 4.16 31.53
CA VAL A 349 12.52 4.61 30.37
C VAL A 349 11.96 5.92 29.85
N ILE A 350 12.80 6.85 29.47
CA ILE A 350 12.41 8.07 28.75
C ILE A 350 12.61 7.79 27.27
N ILE A 351 11.51 7.83 26.52
CA ILE A 351 11.55 7.60 25.07
C ILE A 351 12.19 8.81 24.40
N ASP A 352 13.20 8.56 23.56
CA ASP A 352 13.85 9.61 22.79
C ASP A 352 13.21 9.76 21.39
N ARG A 353 13.68 10.75 20.65
CA ARG A 353 13.30 10.94 19.23
C ARG A 353 14.07 9.94 18.36
N ARG A 354 13.36 9.24 17.51
CA ARG A 354 13.99 8.37 16.52
C ARG A 354 14.95 9.19 15.64
N PRO A 355 16.24 8.78 15.52
CA PRO A 355 17.17 9.40 14.59
C PRO A 355 16.61 9.33 13.16
N VAL A 356 16.69 10.45 12.44
CA VAL A 356 16.35 10.48 11.01
C VAL A 356 17.53 9.86 10.26
N GLN A 357 17.33 8.70 9.66
CA GLN A 357 18.27 8.16 8.70
C GLN A 357 18.11 8.90 7.39
N LEU A 358 18.62 10.12 7.31
CA LEU A 358 18.89 10.74 6.03
C LEU A 358 20.09 9.96 5.48
N GLY A 359 19.89 9.21 4.38
CA GLY A 359 21.00 8.52 3.71
C GLY A 359 22.15 9.50 3.49
N GLU A 360 23.31 9.18 4.11
CA GLU A 360 24.57 9.87 3.88
C GLU A 360 25.07 9.62 2.47
#